data_f26109638ff8448204b18604c6701d77
#
_entry.id   f26109638ff8448204b18604c6701d77
#
_cell.length_a   1.000
_cell.length_b   1.000
_cell.length_c   1.000
_cell.angle_alpha   90.00
_cell.angle_beta   90.00
_cell.angle_gamma   90.00
#
_symmetry.space_group_name_H-M   'P 1'
#
loop_
_entity.id
_entity.type
_entity.pdbx_description
1 polymer ?
#
loop_
_entity_poly.entity_id
_entity_poly.type
_entity_poly.pdbx_seq_one_letter_code
_entity_poly.pdbx_strand_id
1 'polypeptide(L)'
;MKPICLVIPPSIFLLDERVFMTLGILRVAAVLERDGFAVEMLDLSGIQNFKEVMRIHARASKAEIFGLTATTPQMPAITEVVAAIREVRPDAKIILGGPHITLVNAAYRKEVKNNVRGRATIAYERCAEIFDILVAGDGEQAIFHAIKPDAPKLVDADDAKSTLFLTNAKLEELPLPARHLVDVPSYHYSIEGVPAISMIAQLGCPFACGFCGGRESPMLRRIRMRTSENVVAEMVHLYETYGIKGFMLYDDELNVNPKMVELMNQIRDVQGKLGVEFRLRGFIKSQLFTDAQAKAMYEAGFRWLLTGFESGSPRILQNINKKSTREENTRCVDIGRRHGLKVKALMSIGHPGESEETVMQTHDWLMEVKPDDFDVTIITTYPGTPYYDYAVQDPEKKNVWVYTYQDTGDRLYSYEVDYNTTADYYKGDPNGGYKSYVYTDQLTSERLVELRDFVERDVRKKLNIPFNPSGASVRYEHSMGQMGTALPSSILKSSRVERELVLQ
;
A
#
# COMPACT_ATOMS: atom_id res chain seq x y z
N MET A 1 0.20 19.40 -27.81
CA MET A 1 0.93 18.19 -27.34
C MET A 1 -0.12 17.12 -27.10
N LYS A 2 0.11 15.86 -27.50
CA LYS A 2 -0.85 14.76 -27.22
C LYS A 2 -0.89 14.52 -25.71
N PRO A 3 -2.03 14.10 -25.16
CA PRO A 3 -2.14 13.83 -23.73
C PRO A 3 -1.34 12.59 -23.33
N ILE A 4 -0.96 12.53 -22.07
CA ILE A 4 -0.44 11.33 -21.40
C ILE A 4 -1.59 10.73 -20.63
N CYS A 5 -1.92 9.47 -20.87
CA CYS A 5 -2.96 8.76 -20.13
C CYS A 5 -2.35 8.04 -18.93
N LEU A 6 -2.79 8.41 -17.74
CA LEU A 6 -2.45 7.71 -16.51
C LEU A 6 -3.62 6.82 -16.08
N VAL A 7 -3.32 5.58 -15.72
CA VAL A 7 -4.34 4.59 -15.40
C VAL A 7 -4.18 4.11 -13.96
N ILE A 8 -5.23 4.27 -13.15
CA ILE A 8 -5.35 3.62 -11.85
C ILE A 8 -5.93 2.23 -12.10
N PRO A 9 -5.20 1.16 -11.81
CA PRO A 9 -5.65 -0.19 -12.08
C PRO A 9 -6.74 -0.63 -11.12
N PRO A 10 -7.56 -1.64 -11.50
CA PRO A 10 -8.45 -2.28 -10.55
C PRO A 10 -7.66 -3.10 -9.52
N SER A 11 -8.24 -3.27 -8.35
CA SER A 11 -7.73 -4.06 -7.24
C SER A 11 -8.69 -5.22 -6.94
N ILE A 12 -8.86 -6.10 -7.92
CA ILE A 12 -9.88 -7.18 -7.95
C ILE A 12 -9.79 -8.15 -6.76
N PHE A 13 -8.70 -8.12 -6.01
CA PHE A 13 -8.49 -8.86 -4.77
C PHE A 13 -9.07 -8.18 -3.53
N LEU A 14 -9.56 -6.94 -3.65
CA LEU A 14 -10.21 -6.20 -2.58
C LEU A 14 -11.74 -6.33 -2.68
N LEU A 15 -12.39 -6.35 -1.52
CA LEU A 15 -13.85 -6.26 -1.46
C LEU A 15 -14.35 -4.87 -1.85
N ASP A 16 -13.57 -3.85 -1.53
CA ASP A 16 -13.85 -2.46 -1.89
C ASP A 16 -12.58 -1.78 -2.41
N GLU A 17 -12.61 -1.38 -3.65
CA GLU A 17 -11.50 -0.74 -4.31
C GLU A 17 -11.51 0.79 -4.20
N ARG A 18 -12.65 1.40 -3.80
CA ARG A 18 -12.81 2.84 -3.68
C ARG A 18 -12.77 3.34 -2.24
N VAL A 19 -11.89 2.72 -1.43
CA VAL A 19 -11.60 3.16 -0.06
C VAL A 19 -10.47 4.20 -0.07
N PHE A 20 -9.36 3.91 -0.75
CA PHE A 20 -8.18 4.77 -0.76
C PHE A 20 -7.75 5.13 -2.19
N MET A 21 -7.56 6.41 -2.43
CA MET A 21 -6.99 6.90 -3.69
C MET A 21 -5.53 6.52 -3.83
N THR A 22 -5.11 6.20 -5.04
CA THR A 22 -3.72 5.89 -5.37
C THR A 22 -2.90 7.18 -5.49
N LEU A 23 -2.42 7.69 -4.35
CA LEU A 23 -1.79 9.02 -4.25
C LEU A 23 -0.54 9.17 -5.12
N GLY A 24 0.25 8.11 -5.32
CA GLY A 24 1.47 8.16 -6.11
C GLY A 24 1.21 8.60 -7.55
N ILE A 25 0.25 7.98 -8.24
CA ILE A 25 -0.07 8.35 -9.63
C ILE A 25 -0.71 9.74 -9.71
N LEU A 26 -1.49 10.15 -8.68
CA LEU A 26 -2.06 11.50 -8.61
C LEU A 26 -0.98 12.58 -8.43
N ARG A 27 0.13 12.27 -7.75
CA ARG A 27 1.31 13.16 -7.68
C ARG A 27 2.02 13.24 -9.01
N VAL A 28 2.19 12.12 -9.70
CA VAL A 28 2.75 12.10 -11.07
C VAL A 28 1.88 12.93 -12.01
N ALA A 29 0.56 12.82 -11.94
CA ALA A 29 -0.36 13.67 -12.69
C ALA A 29 -0.14 15.15 -12.39
N ALA A 30 -0.04 15.51 -11.11
CA ALA A 30 0.11 16.90 -10.67
C ALA A 30 1.41 17.55 -11.18
N VAL A 31 2.54 16.83 -11.18
CA VAL A 31 3.81 17.37 -11.73
C VAL A 31 3.75 17.49 -13.25
N LEU A 32 3.10 16.56 -13.95
CA LEU A 32 2.89 16.66 -15.40
C LEU A 32 2.04 17.88 -15.74
N GLU A 33 0.93 18.13 -15.03
CA GLU A 33 0.08 19.31 -15.23
C GLU A 33 0.83 20.61 -14.95
N ARG A 34 1.57 20.68 -13.84
CA ARG A 34 2.41 21.83 -13.49
C ARG A 34 3.37 22.20 -14.61
N ASP A 35 3.98 21.19 -15.23
CA ASP A 35 4.97 21.37 -16.31
C ASP A 35 4.31 21.47 -17.69
N GLY A 36 2.97 21.63 -17.75
CA GLY A 36 2.22 21.98 -18.94
C GLY A 36 1.81 20.82 -19.85
N PHE A 37 1.98 19.56 -19.41
CA PHE A 37 1.47 18.39 -20.12
C PHE A 37 -0.04 18.29 -19.99
N ALA A 38 -0.71 17.81 -21.04
CA ALA A 38 -2.09 17.37 -20.95
C ALA A 38 -2.12 15.98 -20.33
N VAL A 39 -2.95 15.79 -19.31
CA VAL A 39 -3.10 14.50 -18.61
C VAL A 39 -4.53 14.00 -18.77
N GLU A 40 -4.68 12.73 -19.14
CA GLU A 40 -5.91 11.97 -18.99
C GLU A 40 -5.74 11.02 -17.82
N MET A 41 -6.70 10.97 -16.90
CA MET A 41 -6.72 10.01 -15.78
C MET A 41 -7.87 9.05 -15.97
N LEU A 42 -7.57 7.77 -16.14
CA LEU A 42 -8.57 6.70 -16.18
C LEU A 42 -8.51 5.91 -14.87
N ASP A 43 -9.56 6.03 -14.07
CA ASP A 43 -9.67 5.34 -12.80
C ASP A 43 -10.53 4.07 -12.95
N LEU A 44 -9.87 2.92 -13.03
CA LEU A 44 -10.50 1.61 -13.17
C LEU A 44 -10.82 0.93 -11.83
N SER A 45 -10.59 1.60 -10.69
CA SER A 45 -10.89 1.04 -9.38
C SER A 45 -12.37 0.66 -9.28
N GLY A 46 -12.65 -0.60 -8.94
CA GLY A 46 -14.02 -1.11 -8.79
C GLY A 46 -14.79 -1.29 -10.09
N ILE A 47 -14.16 -1.26 -11.24
CA ILE A 47 -14.81 -1.47 -12.54
C ILE A 47 -14.65 -2.94 -12.95
N GLN A 48 -15.73 -3.71 -12.94
CA GLN A 48 -15.69 -5.14 -13.27
C GLN A 48 -15.31 -5.41 -14.73
N ASN A 49 -15.86 -4.66 -15.66
CA ASN A 49 -15.57 -4.77 -17.08
C ASN A 49 -14.40 -3.88 -17.53
N PHE A 50 -13.40 -3.72 -16.67
CA PHE A 50 -12.28 -2.81 -16.86
C PHE A 50 -11.52 -3.03 -18.17
N LYS A 51 -11.45 -4.26 -18.68
CA LYS A 51 -10.81 -4.56 -19.97
C LYS A 51 -11.54 -3.90 -21.15
N GLU A 52 -12.86 -3.97 -21.13
CA GLU A 52 -13.67 -3.36 -22.15
C GLU A 52 -13.60 -1.83 -22.06
N VAL A 53 -13.73 -1.27 -20.86
CA VAL A 53 -13.57 0.17 -20.61
C VAL A 53 -12.21 0.66 -21.09
N MET A 54 -11.13 -0.12 -20.83
CA MET A 54 -9.80 0.23 -21.31
C MET A 54 -9.71 0.22 -22.83
N ARG A 55 -10.28 -0.79 -23.51
CA ARG A 55 -10.32 -0.83 -24.99
C ARG A 55 -11.04 0.37 -25.60
N ILE A 56 -12.22 0.68 -25.07
CA ILE A 56 -13.03 1.82 -25.52
C ILE A 56 -12.22 3.12 -25.37
N HIS A 57 -11.66 3.33 -24.18
CA HIS A 57 -10.85 4.51 -23.92
C HIS A 57 -9.63 4.58 -24.82
N ALA A 58 -8.85 3.52 -24.94
CA ALA A 58 -7.64 3.49 -25.74
C ALA A 58 -7.91 3.75 -27.25
N ARG A 59 -9.07 3.35 -27.78
CA ARG A 59 -9.50 3.68 -29.14
C ARG A 59 -9.82 5.16 -29.30
N ALA A 60 -10.51 5.75 -28.33
CA ALA A 60 -10.98 7.14 -28.36
C ALA A 60 -9.90 8.16 -28.03
N SER A 61 -8.97 7.79 -27.17
CA SER A 61 -7.90 8.67 -26.69
C SER A 61 -6.89 9.02 -27.78
N LYS A 62 -6.37 10.27 -27.70
CA LYS A 62 -5.24 10.73 -28.50
C LYS A 62 -3.88 10.45 -27.82
N ALA A 63 -3.89 9.86 -26.62
CA ALA A 63 -2.68 9.51 -25.91
C ALA A 63 -1.87 8.45 -26.68
N GLU A 64 -0.57 8.64 -26.75
CA GLU A 64 0.40 7.67 -27.25
C GLU A 64 1.19 7.02 -26.13
N ILE A 65 1.09 7.59 -24.93
CA ILE A 65 1.79 7.12 -23.73
C ILE A 65 0.74 6.78 -22.67
N PHE A 66 0.82 5.56 -22.15
CA PHE A 66 0.01 5.08 -21.05
C PHE A 66 0.91 4.78 -19.85
N GLY A 67 0.73 5.53 -18.76
CA GLY A 67 1.43 5.33 -17.48
C GLY A 67 0.55 4.55 -16.51
N LEU A 68 1.06 3.45 -15.99
CA LEU A 68 0.37 2.59 -15.05
C LEU A 68 1.16 2.49 -13.75
N THR A 69 0.45 2.28 -12.65
CA THR A 69 1.07 1.99 -11.35
C THR A 69 0.55 0.67 -10.82
N ALA A 70 1.39 -0.08 -10.09
CA ALA A 70 0.94 -1.32 -9.48
C ALA A 70 1.57 -1.58 -8.12
N THR A 71 0.76 -2.04 -7.18
CA THR A 71 1.20 -2.91 -6.08
C THR A 71 1.31 -4.35 -6.57
N THR A 72 1.99 -5.21 -5.84
CA THR A 72 2.18 -6.60 -6.30
C THR A 72 0.86 -7.35 -6.53
N PRO A 73 -0.18 -7.25 -5.66
CA PRO A 73 -1.45 -7.92 -5.92
C PRO A 73 -2.24 -7.35 -7.11
N GLN A 74 -1.92 -6.16 -7.61
CA GLN A 74 -2.57 -5.58 -8.79
C GLN A 74 -1.98 -6.08 -10.12
N MET A 75 -0.83 -6.74 -10.10
CA MET A 75 -0.13 -7.15 -11.32
C MET A 75 -0.97 -8.02 -12.27
N PRO A 76 -1.77 -9.00 -11.81
CA PRO A 76 -2.63 -9.76 -12.73
C PRO A 76 -3.59 -8.87 -13.50
N ALA A 77 -4.26 -7.93 -12.84
CA ALA A 77 -5.17 -7.01 -13.50
C ALA A 77 -4.45 -6.03 -14.44
N ILE A 78 -3.28 -5.54 -14.05
CA ILE A 78 -2.43 -4.68 -14.90
C ILE A 78 -2.02 -5.40 -16.17
N THR A 79 -1.65 -6.66 -16.10
CA THR A 79 -1.30 -7.47 -17.29
C THR A 79 -2.47 -7.54 -18.27
N GLU A 80 -3.70 -7.70 -17.77
CA GLU A 80 -4.91 -7.69 -18.59
C GLU A 80 -5.22 -6.29 -19.16
N VAL A 81 -4.98 -5.22 -18.41
CA VAL A 81 -5.10 -3.84 -18.87
C VAL A 81 -4.13 -3.56 -20.02
N VAL A 82 -2.87 -3.97 -19.88
CA VAL A 82 -1.86 -3.84 -20.94
C VAL A 82 -2.27 -4.60 -22.20
N ALA A 83 -2.75 -5.83 -22.07
CA ALA A 83 -3.24 -6.61 -23.19
C ALA A 83 -4.40 -5.90 -23.90
N ALA A 84 -5.33 -5.31 -23.16
CA ALA A 84 -6.44 -4.54 -23.71
C ALA A 84 -5.99 -3.26 -24.45
N ILE A 85 -4.94 -2.59 -23.99
CA ILE A 85 -4.33 -1.45 -24.70
C ILE A 85 -3.68 -1.94 -25.99
N ARG A 86 -2.84 -2.97 -25.94
CA ARG A 86 -2.09 -3.51 -27.10
C ARG A 86 -3.01 -4.00 -28.21
N GLU A 87 -4.16 -4.58 -27.87
CA GLU A 87 -5.17 -5.05 -28.83
C GLU A 87 -5.63 -3.94 -29.76
N VAL A 88 -5.77 -2.70 -29.28
CA VAL A 88 -6.33 -1.58 -30.03
C VAL A 88 -5.32 -0.47 -30.37
N ARG A 89 -4.21 -0.44 -29.65
CA ARG A 89 -3.10 0.52 -29.82
C ARG A 89 -1.75 -0.22 -29.68
N PRO A 90 -1.37 -1.04 -30.66
CA PRO A 90 -0.14 -1.86 -30.59
C PRO A 90 1.13 -1.03 -30.42
N ASP A 91 1.17 0.18 -30.97
CA ASP A 91 2.34 1.08 -30.93
C ASP A 91 2.36 2.02 -29.70
N ALA A 92 1.39 1.94 -28.80
CA ALA A 92 1.36 2.77 -27.61
C ALA A 92 2.57 2.48 -26.71
N LYS A 93 3.23 3.53 -26.19
CA LYS A 93 4.27 3.38 -25.17
C LYS A 93 3.62 3.13 -23.81
N ILE A 94 3.93 2.01 -23.17
CA ILE A 94 3.39 1.61 -21.88
C ILE A 94 4.47 1.66 -20.81
N ILE A 95 4.23 2.46 -19.77
CA ILE A 95 5.16 2.70 -18.66
C ILE A 95 4.57 2.07 -17.39
N LEU A 96 5.34 1.21 -16.71
CA LEU A 96 4.99 0.72 -15.37
C LEU A 96 5.80 1.45 -14.32
N GLY A 97 5.12 2.02 -13.33
CA GLY A 97 5.70 2.52 -12.08
C GLY A 97 5.08 1.85 -10.85
N GLY A 98 5.38 2.41 -9.69
CA GLY A 98 4.77 2.03 -8.42
C GLY A 98 5.52 0.97 -7.61
N PRO A 99 4.93 0.52 -6.50
CA PRO A 99 5.61 -0.32 -5.52
C PRO A 99 6.12 -1.65 -6.07
N HIS A 100 5.37 -2.33 -6.93
CA HIS A 100 5.79 -3.65 -7.44
C HIS A 100 7.13 -3.58 -8.15
N ILE A 101 7.25 -2.72 -9.17
CA ILE A 101 8.50 -2.64 -9.94
C ILE A 101 9.66 -2.06 -9.11
N THR A 102 9.38 -1.21 -8.13
CA THR A 102 10.39 -0.71 -7.19
C THR A 102 10.97 -1.86 -6.35
N LEU A 103 10.13 -2.75 -5.82
CA LEU A 103 10.55 -3.92 -5.06
C LEU A 103 11.32 -4.92 -5.93
N VAL A 104 10.81 -5.22 -7.12
CA VAL A 104 11.48 -6.11 -8.08
C VAL A 104 12.84 -5.57 -8.46
N ASN A 105 12.95 -4.27 -8.76
CA ASN A 105 14.23 -3.64 -9.10
C ASN A 105 15.23 -3.67 -7.94
N ALA A 106 14.78 -3.44 -6.70
CA ALA A 106 15.65 -3.51 -5.54
C ALA A 106 16.25 -4.92 -5.36
N ALA A 107 15.43 -5.97 -5.48
CA ALA A 107 15.86 -7.36 -5.43
C ALA A 107 16.79 -7.71 -6.64
N TYR A 108 16.42 -7.27 -7.85
CA TYR A 108 17.21 -7.48 -9.07
C TYR A 108 18.61 -6.86 -8.97
N ARG A 109 18.70 -5.60 -8.51
CA ARG A 109 20.00 -4.93 -8.31
C ARG A 109 20.92 -5.71 -7.37
N LYS A 110 20.35 -6.35 -6.35
CA LYS A 110 21.11 -7.18 -5.42
C LYS A 110 21.68 -8.43 -6.11
N GLU A 111 20.87 -9.11 -6.93
CA GLU A 111 21.32 -10.26 -7.71
C GLU A 111 22.43 -9.88 -8.71
N VAL A 112 22.24 -8.77 -9.43
CA VAL A 112 23.25 -8.23 -10.37
C VAL A 112 24.56 -7.91 -9.64
N LYS A 113 24.48 -7.24 -8.49
CA LYS A 113 25.67 -6.90 -7.68
C LYS A 113 26.43 -8.15 -7.23
N ASN A 114 25.73 -9.25 -6.97
CA ASN A 114 26.31 -10.51 -6.55
C ASN A 114 26.67 -11.46 -7.71
N ASN A 115 26.48 -11.03 -8.97
CA ASN A 115 26.64 -11.84 -10.17
C ASN A 115 25.83 -13.15 -10.14
N VAL A 116 24.60 -13.09 -9.60
CA VAL A 116 23.65 -14.20 -9.53
C VAL A 116 22.47 -13.90 -10.45
N ARG A 117 22.05 -14.90 -11.24
CA ARG A 117 20.78 -14.87 -11.95
C ARG A 117 19.78 -15.73 -11.19
N GLY A 118 18.97 -15.09 -10.34
CA GLY A 118 17.97 -15.75 -9.50
C GLY A 118 16.54 -15.36 -9.87
N ARG A 119 15.63 -15.55 -8.95
CA ARG A 119 14.19 -15.29 -9.14
C ARG A 119 13.84 -13.81 -9.29
N ALA A 120 14.63 -12.90 -8.71
CA ALA A 120 14.41 -11.47 -8.89
C ALA A 120 14.75 -11.00 -10.30
N THR A 121 15.81 -11.54 -10.90
CA THR A 121 16.15 -11.32 -12.32
C THR A 121 15.03 -11.81 -13.23
N ILE A 122 14.48 -12.99 -12.98
CA ILE A 122 13.36 -13.54 -13.75
C ILE A 122 12.11 -12.65 -13.62
N ALA A 123 11.79 -12.19 -12.40
CA ALA A 123 10.67 -11.29 -12.18
C ALA A 123 10.84 -9.95 -12.91
N TYR A 124 12.05 -9.39 -12.90
CA TYR A 124 12.38 -8.18 -13.66
C TYR A 124 12.23 -8.39 -15.17
N GLU A 125 12.79 -9.47 -15.72
CA GLU A 125 12.70 -9.80 -17.15
C GLU A 125 11.23 -9.94 -17.59
N ARG A 126 10.39 -10.61 -16.82
CA ARG A 126 8.93 -10.71 -17.08
C ARG A 126 8.25 -9.34 -17.13
N CYS A 127 8.57 -8.44 -16.21
CA CYS A 127 8.06 -7.07 -16.28
C CYS A 127 8.58 -6.36 -17.54
N ALA A 128 9.86 -6.55 -17.87
CA ALA A 128 10.47 -5.93 -19.04
C ALA A 128 9.91 -6.44 -20.37
N GLU A 129 9.35 -7.64 -20.42
CA GLU A 129 8.64 -8.17 -21.59
C GLU A 129 7.27 -7.53 -21.80
N ILE A 130 6.56 -7.24 -20.72
CA ILE A 130 5.18 -6.72 -20.75
C ILE A 130 5.16 -5.21 -21.04
N PHE A 131 6.06 -4.44 -20.41
CA PHE A 131 6.06 -2.98 -20.44
C PHE A 131 7.23 -2.43 -21.25
N ASP A 132 7.05 -1.29 -21.93
CA ASP A 132 8.13 -0.66 -22.71
C ASP A 132 9.16 0.00 -21.80
N ILE A 133 8.70 0.70 -20.76
CA ILE A 133 9.54 1.38 -19.77
C ILE A 133 9.13 0.97 -18.37
N LEU A 134 10.12 0.75 -17.53
CA LEU A 134 9.96 0.49 -16.09
C LEU A 134 10.47 1.70 -15.30
N VAL A 135 9.72 2.14 -14.30
CA VAL A 135 10.10 3.24 -13.39
C VAL A 135 10.15 2.71 -11.96
N ALA A 136 11.33 2.56 -11.41
CA ALA A 136 11.54 2.18 -10.02
C ALA A 136 11.78 3.40 -9.14
N GLY A 137 11.18 3.43 -7.96
CA GLY A 137 11.29 4.55 -7.02
C GLY A 137 10.25 5.64 -7.22
N ASP A 138 10.62 6.87 -6.87
CA ASP A 138 9.73 8.03 -6.93
C ASP A 138 9.39 8.43 -8.37
N GLY A 139 8.11 8.38 -8.73
CA GLY A 139 7.66 8.63 -10.09
C GLY A 139 7.69 10.12 -10.49
N GLU A 140 7.64 11.04 -9.54
CA GLU A 140 7.39 12.46 -9.77
C GLU A 140 8.50 13.17 -10.58
N GLN A 141 9.74 12.72 -10.44
CA GLN A 141 10.86 13.19 -11.27
C GLN A 141 11.15 12.23 -12.44
N ALA A 142 10.98 10.95 -12.20
CA ALA A 142 11.30 9.90 -13.17
C ALA A 142 10.40 9.94 -14.42
N ILE A 143 9.15 10.37 -14.27
CA ILE A 143 8.19 10.42 -15.39
C ILE A 143 8.71 11.26 -16.56
N PHE A 144 9.37 12.39 -16.30
CA PHE A 144 9.94 13.25 -17.35
C PHE A 144 11.08 12.61 -18.15
N HIS A 145 11.69 11.57 -17.60
CA HIS A 145 12.67 10.73 -18.30
C HIS A 145 11.99 9.57 -19.04
N ALA A 146 10.98 8.95 -18.41
CA ALA A 146 10.29 7.80 -18.96
C ALA A 146 9.46 8.12 -20.23
N ILE A 147 8.90 9.33 -20.32
CA ILE A 147 8.09 9.75 -21.48
C ILE A 147 8.91 10.12 -22.72
N LYS A 148 10.24 10.31 -22.60
CA LYS A 148 11.10 10.66 -23.74
C LYS A 148 11.11 9.55 -24.79
N PRO A 149 11.24 9.88 -26.08
CA PRO A 149 11.32 8.87 -27.15
C PRO A 149 12.47 7.87 -26.97
N ASP A 150 13.60 8.32 -26.47
CA ASP A 150 14.85 7.59 -26.22
C ASP A 150 15.01 7.13 -24.77
N ALA A 151 13.90 7.03 -24.01
CA ALA A 151 13.94 6.59 -22.61
C ALA A 151 14.59 5.18 -22.48
N PRO A 152 15.46 4.98 -21.49
CA PRO A 152 16.02 3.64 -21.23
C PRO A 152 14.90 2.70 -20.72
N LYS A 153 15.11 1.40 -20.87
CA LYS A 153 14.17 0.36 -20.40
C LYS A 153 13.82 0.52 -18.93
N LEU A 154 14.78 0.92 -18.11
CA LEU A 154 14.61 1.21 -16.68
C LEU A 154 15.02 2.65 -16.38
N VAL A 155 14.12 3.42 -15.81
CA VAL A 155 14.38 4.71 -15.16
C VAL A 155 14.40 4.48 -13.66
N ASP A 156 15.62 4.48 -13.07
CA ASP A 156 15.82 4.17 -11.65
C ASP A 156 15.89 5.45 -10.81
N ALA A 157 14.80 5.76 -10.12
CA ALA A 157 14.71 6.83 -9.11
C ALA A 157 14.87 6.29 -7.67
N ASP A 158 15.10 4.99 -7.50
CA ASP A 158 15.30 4.36 -6.19
C ASP A 158 16.77 4.40 -5.72
N ASP A 159 17.68 4.96 -6.52
CA ASP A 159 19.04 5.24 -6.10
C ASP A 159 19.12 6.59 -5.37
N ALA A 160 19.48 6.57 -4.10
CA ALA A 160 19.62 7.77 -3.27
C ALA A 160 20.70 8.77 -3.73
N LYS A 161 21.57 8.35 -4.65
CA LYS A 161 22.58 9.22 -5.29
C LYS A 161 22.06 9.84 -6.58
N SER A 162 20.96 9.31 -7.11
CA SER A 162 20.35 9.83 -8.33
C SER A 162 19.74 11.21 -8.11
N THR A 163 19.83 12.06 -9.12
CA THR A 163 19.09 13.33 -9.17
C THR A 163 17.58 13.14 -9.22
N LEU A 164 17.12 11.93 -9.54
CA LEU A 164 15.69 11.56 -9.60
C LEU A 164 15.13 11.24 -8.21
N PHE A 165 15.99 10.93 -7.23
CA PHE A 165 15.55 10.60 -5.88
C PHE A 165 14.86 11.80 -5.22
N LEU A 166 13.69 11.55 -4.61
CA LEU A 166 12.89 12.56 -3.96
C LEU A 166 13.44 12.83 -2.54
N THR A 167 14.11 13.98 -2.37
CA THR A 167 14.57 14.46 -1.06
C THR A 167 13.47 15.20 -0.30
N ASN A 168 13.68 15.55 0.98
CA ASN A 168 12.73 16.38 1.74
C ASN A 168 12.42 17.69 1.02
N ALA A 169 13.43 18.40 0.51
CA ALA A 169 13.24 19.66 -0.21
C ALA A 169 12.37 19.47 -1.45
N LYS A 170 12.67 18.45 -2.26
CA LYS A 170 11.84 18.15 -3.45
C LYS A 170 10.42 17.71 -3.08
N LEU A 171 10.26 16.94 -1.99
CA LEU A 171 8.93 16.51 -1.52
C LEU A 171 8.07 17.70 -1.12
N GLU A 172 8.68 18.71 -0.49
CA GLU A 172 8.02 19.96 -0.07
C GLU A 172 7.57 20.82 -1.26
N GLU A 173 8.33 20.79 -2.36
CA GLU A 173 8.05 21.56 -3.58
C GLU A 173 7.02 20.90 -4.50
N LEU A 174 6.61 19.67 -4.21
CA LEU A 174 5.61 18.98 -5.04
C LEU A 174 4.25 19.68 -4.97
N PRO A 175 3.53 19.75 -6.10
CA PRO A 175 2.14 20.14 -6.08
C PRO A 175 1.31 19.12 -5.29
N LEU A 176 0.16 19.56 -4.78
CA LEU A 176 -0.79 18.64 -4.16
C LEU A 176 -1.23 17.58 -5.17
N PRO A 177 -1.53 16.34 -4.73
CA PRO A 177 -2.02 15.29 -5.63
C PRO A 177 -3.22 15.77 -6.45
N ALA A 178 -3.24 15.50 -7.75
CA ALA A 178 -4.25 15.95 -8.70
C ALA A 178 -5.61 15.24 -8.50
N ARG A 179 -6.20 15.39 -7.31
CA ARG A 179 -7.47 14.73 -6.94
C ARG A 179 -8.66 15.19 -7.77
N HIS A 180 -8.56 16.34 -8.41
CA HIS A 180 -9.55 16.81 -9.37
C HIS A 180 -9.67 15.92 -10.63
N LEU A 181 -8.69 15.07 -10.90
CA LEU A 181 -8.69 14.10 -12.00
C LEU A 181 -9.35 12.76 -11.63
N VAL A 182 -9.87 12.58 -10.42
CA VAL A 182 -10.67 11.43 -10.02
C VAL A 182 -12.03 11.86 -9.48
N ASP A 183 -12.96 10.94 -9.41
CA ASP A 183 -14.25 11.17 -8.79
C ASP A 183 -14.16 11.04 -7.28
N VAL A 184 -13.75 12.14 -6.61
CA VAL A 184 -13.55 12.16 -5.15
C VAL A 184 -14.76 11.65 -4.38
N PRO A 185 -16.02 12.00 -4.69
CA PRO A 185 -17.19 11.49 -3.98
C PRO A 185 -17.39 9.99 -4.06
N SER A 186 -16.86 9.33 -5.10
CA SER A 186 -16.95 7.86 -5.22
C SER A 186 -16.03 7.11 -4.27
N TYR A 187 -15.06 7.78 -3.68
CA TYR A 187 -14.22 7.24 -2.61
C TYR A 187 -14.89 7.47 -1.27
N HIS A 188 -15.50 6.43 -0.73
CA HIS A 188 -16.44 6.51 0.39
C HIS A 188 -15.87 6.03 1.73
N TYR A 189 -14.56 6.18 1.91
CA TYR A 189 -13.95 5.92 3.20
C TYR A 189 -14.49 6.86 4.29
N SER A 190 -14.64 6.35 5.50
CA SER A 190 -15.06 7.16 6.64
C SER A 190 -14.32 6.77 7.91
N ILE A 191 -14.17 7.74 8.82
CA ILE A 191 -13.66 7.55 10.18
C ILE A 191 -14.76 7.94 11.15
N GLU A 192 -15.32 6.96 11.85
CA GLU A 192 -16.48 7.14 12.75
C GLU A 192 -17.66 7.88 12.09
N GLY A 193 -17.95 7.51 10.83
CA GLY A 193 -19.03 8.12 10.05
C GLY A 193 -18.70 9.46 9.40
N VAL A 194 -17.53 10.03 9.66
CA VAL A 194 -17.07 11.26 8.98
C VAL A 194 -16.36 10.88 7.69
N PRO A 195 -16.82 11.38 6.52
CA PRO A 195 -16.15 11.14 5.25
C PRO A 195 -14.68 11.52 5.31
N ALA A 196 -13.82 10.62 4.84
CA ALA A 196 -12.39 10.75 5.00
C ALA A 196 -11.64 10.47 3.69
N ILE A 197 -10.44 11.02 3.58
CA ILE A 197 -9.54 10.84 2.44
C ILE A 197 -8.14 10.50 2.94
N SER A 198 -7.38 9.77 2.14
CA SER A 198 -5.98 9.49 2.46
C SER A 198 -5.07 10.67 2.09
N MET A 199 -4.06 10.88 2.92
CA MET A 199 -2.95 11.80 2.66
C MET A 199 -1.65 11.27 3.29
N ILE A 200 -0.53 11.86 2.95
CA ILE A 200 0.80 11.43 3.41
C ILE A 200 1.53 12.64 3.98
N ALA A 201 1.96 12.54 5.25
CA ALA A 201 2.81 13.52 5.90
C ALA A 201 4.30 13.17 5.74
N GLN A 202 4.62 11.88 5.69
CA GLN A 202 5.99 11.39 5.50
C GLN A 202 6.02 10.10 4.70
N LEU A 203 7.18 9.77 4.16
CA LEU A 203 7.47 8.56 3.41
C LEU A 203 8.64 7.83 4.06
N GLY A 204 8.63 6.50 3.95
CA GLY A 204 9.74 5.65 4.35
C GLY A 204 9.71 5.22 5.82
N CYS A 205 10.27 4.02 6.05
CA CYS A 205 10.37 3.41 7.36
C CYS A 205 11.79 2.85 7.56
N PRO A 206 12.53 3.24 8.61
CA PRO A 206 13.93 2.90 8.79
C PRO A 206 14.15 1.48 9.34
N PHE A 207 13.09 0.81 9.78
CA PHE A 207 13.16 -0.52 10.41
C PHE A 207 13.43 -1.63 9.40
N ALA A 208 13.89 -2.77 9.88
CA ALA A 208 14.39 -3.87 9.07
C ALA A 208 13.63 -5.20 9.30
N CYS A 209 12.29 -5.12 9.37
CA CYS A 209 11.46 -6.31 9.54
C CYS A 209 11.61 -7.26 8.36
N GLY A 210 11.75 -8.58 8.66
CA GLY A 210 12.10 -9.59 7.67
C GLY A 210 11.08 -9.79 6.55
N PHE A 211 9.82 -9.58 6.84
CA PHE A 211 8.70 -9.73 5.89
C PHE A 211 8.39 -8.46 5.09
N CYS A 212 8.94 -7.30 5.52
CA CYS A 212 8.54 -6.01 4.95
C CYS A 212 9.32 -5.68 3.68
N GLY A 213 8.61 -5.25 2.66
CA GLY A 213 9.17 -4.89 1.37
C GLY A 213 10.11 -3.69 1.40
N GLY A 214 11.02 -3.65 0.43
CA GLY A 214 11.86 -2.50 0.20
C GLY A 214 13.02 -2.30 1.16
N ARG A 215 13.47 -3.34 1.82
CA ARG A 215 14.64 -3.19 2.72
C ARG A 215 15.92 -2.79 2.00
N GLU A 216 16.03 -3.14 0.73
CA GLU A 216 17.12 -2.73 -0.17
C GLU A 216 16.75 -1.46 -0.99
N SER A 217 15.54 -0.95 -0.87
CA SER A 217 15.05 0.25 -1.55
C SER A 217 15.27 1.50 -0.69
N PRO A 218 16.14 2.45 -1.09
CA PRO A 218 16.28 3.74 -0.41
C PRO A 218 14.97 4.54 -0.35
N MET A 219 14.14 4.46 -1.39
CA MET A 219 12.84 5.13 -1.45
C MET A 219 11.93 4.67 -0.31
N LEU A 220 11.91 3.38 0.00
CA LEU A 220 11.04 2.81 1.04
C LEU A 220 11.66 2.85 2.44
N ARG A 221 12.98 3.04 2.55
CA ARG A 221 13.70 3.07 3.83
C ARG A 221 14.00 4.44 4.38
N ARG A 222 14.33 5.39 3.52
CA ARG A 222 14.71 6.73 3.97
C ARG A 222 13.48 7.51 4.37
N ILE A 223 13.49 8.01 5.60
CA ILE A 223 12.44 8.91 6.06
C ILE A 223 12.57 10.22 5.30
N ARG A 224 11.47 10.64 4.68
CA ARG A 224 11.33 11.90 3.97
C ARG A 224 10.04 12.56 4.44
N MET A 225 10.16 13.74 4.99
CA MET A 225 9.08 14.43 5.70
C MET A 225 8.70 15.71 4.98
N ARG A 226 7.43 16.00 4.98
CA ARG A 226 6.87 17.32 4.69
C ARG A 226 6.90 18.16 5.96
N THR A 227 6.94 19.47 5.83
CA THR A 227 6.75 20.36 6.97
C THR A 227 5.33 20.24 7.53
N SER A 228 5.15 20.56 8.80
CA SER A 228 3.82 20.57 9.42
C SER A 228 2.89 21.56 8.72
N GLU A 229 3.42 22.70 8.31
CA GLU A 229 2.71 23.74 7.56
C GLU A 229 2.17 23.22 6.22
N ASN A 230 3.01 22.49 5.48
CA ASN A 230 2.62 21.92 4.17
C ASN A 230 1.52 20.85 4.33
N VAL A 231 1.62 19.99 5.35
CA VAL A 231 0.60 18.97 5.65
C VAL A 231 -0.72 19.62 6.04
N VAL A 232 -0.69 20.61 6.93
CA VAL A 232 -1.89 21.35 7.38
C VAL A 232 -2.51 22.14 6.24
N ALA A 233 -1.71 22.75 5.37
CA ALA A 233 -2.21 23.45 4.17
C ALA A 233 -2.99 22.50 3.23
N GLU A 234 -2.50 21.26 3.04
CA GLU A 234 -3.27 20.25 2.28
C GLU A 234 -4.58 19.89 2.96
N MET A 235 -4.61 19.74 4.31
CA MET A 235 -5.85 19.45 5.05
C MET A 235 -6.87 20.58 4.87
N VAL A 236 -6.44 21.84 4.97
CA VAL A 236 -7.29 23.02 4.74
C VAL A 236 -7.82 23.04 3.32
N HIS A 237 -6.95 22.82 2.32
CA HIS A 237 -7.35 22.75 0.92
C HIS A 237 -8.43 21.66 0.68
N LEU A 238 -8.25 20.47 1.26
CA LEU A 238 -9.21 19.37 1.12
C LEU A 238 -10.54 19.66 1.81
N TYR A 239 -10.50 20.36 2.94
CA TYR A 239 -11.70 20.82 3.62
C TYR A 239 -12.45 21.88 2.80
N GLU A 240 -11.75 22.91 2.33
CA GLU A 240 -12.35 24.02 1.58
C GLU A 240 -12.88 23.58 0.20
N THR A 241 -12.15 22.70 -0.48
CA THR A 241 -12.49 22.26 -1.84
C THR A 241 -13.55 21.17 -1.89
N TYR A 242 -13.47 20.20 -0.98
CA TYR A 242 -14.28 18.97 -1.01
C TYR A 242 -15.14 18.76 0.25
N GLY A 243 -15.08 19.65 1.24
CA GLY A 243 -15.80 19.50 2.51
C GLY A 243 -15.29 18.36 3.38
N ILE A 244 -14.09 17.84 3.12
CA ILE A 244 -13.52 16.69 3.83
C ILE A 244 -13.09 17.08 5.25
N LYS A 245 -13.54 16.31 6.22
CA LYS A 245 -13.20 16.48 7.65
C LYS A 245 -12.49 15.26 8.23
N GLY A 246 -12.39 14.16 7.50
CA GLY A 246 -11.69 12.95 7.90
C GLY A 246 -10.38 12.79 7.13
N PHE A 247 -9.30 12.41 7.84
CA PHE A 247 -8.00 12.22 7.22
C PHE A 247 -7.36 10.93 7.70
N MET A 248 -7.08 10.03 6.76
CA MET A 248 -6.22 8.88 6.98
C MET A 248 -4.79 9.28 6.65
N LEU A 249 -3.93 9.41 7.66
CA LEU A 249 -2.50 9.60 7.45
C LEU A 249 -1.89 8.24 7.09
N TYR A 250 -1.62 8.06 5.78
CA TYR A 250 -1.20 6.79 5.20
C TYR A 250 0.33 6.67 5.17
N ASP A 251 0.93 7.14 6.25
CA ASP A 251 2.38 7.06 6.50
C ASP A 251 2.77 5.65 6.93
N ASP A 252 3.99 5.22 6.64
CA ASP A 252 4.47 3.89 7.08
C ASP A 252 4.45 3.76 8.62
N GLU A 253 4.91 4.78 9.33
CA GLU A 253 4.94 4.86 10.80
C GLU A 253 5.00 6.35 11.21
N LEU A 254 3.86 6.98 11.50
CA LEU A 254 3.79 8.42 11.75
C LEU A 254 4.68 8.90 12.90
N ASN A 255 4.83 8.09 13.95
CA ASN A 255 5.58 8.45 15.15
C ASN A 255 7.11 8.21 15.06
N VAL A 256 7.65 7.89 13.88
CA VAL A 256 9.09 8.04 13.62
C VAL A 256 9.47 9.49 13.32
N ASN A 257 8.49 10.36 13.08
CA ASN A 257 8.69 11.77 12.91
C ASN A 257 8.97 12.43 14.28
N PRO A 258 10.15 13.00 14.52
CA PRO A 258 10.46 13.66 15.80
C PRO A 258 9.59 14.90 16.05
N LYS A 259 9.00 15.48 15.00
CA LYS A 259 8.10 16.63 15.07
C LYS A 259 6.62 16.26 15.06
N MET A 260 6.28 14.99 15.31
CA MET A 260 4.89 14.53 15.25
C MET A 260 3.98 15.32 16.21
N VAL A 261 4.43 15.60 17.44
CA VAL A 261 3.66 16.38 18.42
C VAL A 261 3.43 17.82 17.94
N GLU A 262 4.41 18.43 17.28
CA GLU A 262 4.28 19.76 16.65
C GLU A 262 3.22 19.72 15.54
N LEU A 263 3.26 18.73 14.65
CA LEU A 263 2.24 18.53 13.63
C LEU A 263 0.84 18.39 14.25
N MET A 264 0.69 17.57 15.30
CA MET A 264 -0.60 17.40 15.99
C MET A 264 -1.11 18.72 16.57
N ASN A 265 -0.24 19.51 17.19
CA ASN A 265 -0.62 20.81 17.72
C ASN A 265 -1.07 21.79 16.62
N GLN A 266 -0.38 21.82 15.47
CA GLN A 266 -0.77 22.67 14.34
C GLN A 266 -2.12 22.23 13.75
N ILE A 267 -2.39 20.91 13.66
CA ILE A 267 -3.70 20.39 13.24
C ILE A 267 -4.80 20.82 14.22
N ARG A 268 -4.58 20.73 15.53
CA ARG A 268 -5.53 21.24 16.54
C ARG A 268 -5.79 22.73 16.38
N ASP A 269 -4.74 23.52 16.23
CA ASP A 269 -4.83 24.97 16.16
C ASP A 269 -5.56 25.46 14.90
N VAL A 270 -5.38 24.77 13.75
CA VAL A 270 -6.11 25.11 12.53
C VAL A 270 -7.60 24.75 12.64
N GLN A 271 -7.95 23.65 13.30
CA GLN A 271 -9.34 23.31 13.59
C GLN A 271 -10.03 24.40 14.41
N GLY A 272 -9.33 24.92 15.43
CA GLY A 272 -9.83 26.05 16.23
C GLY A 272 -10.08 27.31 15.41
N LYS A 273 -9.20 27.61 14.46
CA LYS A 273 -9.36 28.77 13.54
C LYS A 273 -10.51 28.59 12.56
N LEU A 274 -10.72 27.39 12.07
CA LEU A 274 -11.77 27.06 11.10
C LEU A 274 -13.13 26.78 11.76
N GLY A 275 -13.18 26.60 13.09
CA GLY A 275 -14.40 26.22 13.81
C GLY A 275 -14.90 24.83 13.43
N VAL A 276 -13.99 23.87 13.14
CA VAL A 276 -14.33 22.51 12.70
C VAL A 276 -13.63 21.47 13.57
N GLU A 277 -14.19 20.28 13.60
CA GLU A 277 -13.53 19.11 14.17
C GLU A 277 -13.14 18.13 13.07
N PHE A 278 -11.88 17.72 13.05
CA PHE A 278 -11.38 16.68 12.18
C PHE A 278 -11.46 15.30 12.85
N ARG A 279 -11.48 14.26 12.03
CA ARG A 279 -11.34 12.86 12.45
C ARG A 279 -10.14 12.26 11.75
N LEU A 280 -9.17 11.80 12.55
CA LEU A 280 -7.91 11.28 12.05
C LEU A 280 -7.73 9.81 12.41
N ARG A 281 -7.00 9.14 11.54
CA ARG A 281 -6.53 7.77 11.70
C ARG A 281 -5.14 7.64 11.06
N GLY A 282 -4.27 6.78 11.58
CA GLY A 282 -2.94 6.60 10.99
C GLY A 282 -2.18 5.46 11.65
N PHE A 283 -1.05 5.11 11.04
CA PHE A 283 -0.15 4.05 11.50
C PHE A 283 0.86 4.60 12.49
N ILE A 284 1.13 3.82 13.55
CA ILE A 284 2.17 4.11 14.52
C ILE A 284 2.96 2.84 14.86
N LYS A 285 4.20 3.02 15.28
CA LYS A 285 5.04 1.97 15.82
C LYS A 285 4.91 1.89 17.35
N SER A 286 4.57 0.70 17.85
CA SER A 286 4.25 0.45 19.27
C SER A 286 5.36 0.88 20.23
N GLN A 287 6.61 0.49 19.93
CA GLN A 287 7.77 0.77 20.81
C GLN A 287 8.08 2.27 20.97
N LEU A 288 7.70 3.09 19.99
CA LEU A 288 7.94 4.55 19.99
C LEU A 288 6.76 5.35 20.57
N PHE A 289 5.64 4.68 20.85
CA PHE A 289 4.43 5.37 21.28
C PHE A 289 4.49 5.80 22.74
N THR A 290 4.15 7.05 23.00
CA THR A 290 4.22 7.69 24.33
C THR A 290 2.92 8.35 24.71
N ASP A 291 2.69 8.58 26.03
CA ASP A 291 1.52 9.32 26.53
C ASP A 291 1.43 10.74 25.96
N ALA A 292 2.56 11.43 25.78
CA ALA A 292 2.59 12.76 25.18
C ALA A 292 2.11 12.74 23.72
N GLN A 293 2.52 11.76 22.95
CA GLN A 293 2.05 11.56 21.57
C GLN A 293 0.56 11.23 21.54
N ALA A 294 0.10 10.31 22.39
CA ALA A 294 -1.30 9.91 22.47
C ALA A 294 -2.22 11.09 22.80
N LYS A 295 -1.84 11.91 23.79
CA LYS A 295 -2.56 13.12 24.15
C LYS A 295 -2.65 14.09 22.98
N ALA A 296 -1.53 14.42 22.35
CA ALA A 296 -1.49 15.36 21.21
C ALA A 296 -2.30 14.82 20.02
N MET A 297 -2.25 13.52 19.73
CA MET A 297 -3.04 12.89 18.69
C MET A 297 -4.53 12.99 18.97
N TYR A 298 -4.96 12.67 20.20
CA TYR A 298 -6.38 12.76 20.56
C TYR A 298 -6.92 14.20 20.45
N GLU A 299 -6.15 15.18 20.92
CA GLU A 299 -6.47 16.61 20.83
C GLU A 299 -6.51 17.11 19.37
N ALA A 300 -5.69 16.54 18.49
CA ALA A 300 -5.70 16.81 17.05
C ALA A 300 -6.88 16.16 16.28
N GLY A 301 -7.67 15.31 16.95
CA GLY A 301 -8.81 14.64 16.34
C GLY A 301 -8.58 13.17 15.95
N PHE A 302 -7.43 12.57 16.29
CA PHE A 302 -7.27 11.13 16.13
C PHE A 302 -8.31 10.38 16.98
N ARG A 303 -8.81 9.30 16.40
CA ARG A 303 -9.71 8.36 17.07
C ARG A 303 -9.23 6.92 16.94
N TRP A 304 -8.50 6.61 15.88
CA TRP A 304 -8.00 5.28 15.60
C TRP A 304 -6.50 5.26 15.32
N LEU A 305 -5.83 4.35 15.98
CA LEU A 305 -4.44 3.97 15.72
C LEU A 305 -4.40 2.62 15.02
N LEU A 306 -3.58 2.50 14.00
CA LEU A 306 -3.26 1.22 13.38
C LEU A 306 -1.82 0.86 13.76
N THR A 307 -1.63 -0.32 14.25
CA THR A 307 -0.32 -0.75 14.73
C THR A 307 -0.03 -2.17 14.29
N GLY A 308 1.08 -2.35 13.55
CA GLY A 308 1.61 -3.67 13.28
C GLY A 308 2.24 -4.25 14.54
N PHE A 309 1.51 -5.04 15.28
CA PHE A 309 2.05 -5.79 16.43
C PHE A 309 2.67 -7.12 15.98
N GLU A 310 2.18 -7.66 14.87
CA GLU A 310 2.58 -8.87 14.15
C GLU A 310 2.31 -10.15 14.95
N SER A 311 2.90 -10.32 16.14
CA SER A 311 2.77 -11.54 16.91
C SER A 311 2.69 -11.27 18.42
N GLY A 312 1.99 -12.14 19.14
CA GLY A 312 2.04 -12.23 20.60
C GLY A 312 3.15 -13.15 21.11
N SER A 313 3.89 -13.82 20.22
CA SER A 313 4.99 -14.70 20.56
C SER A 313 6.33 -13.94 20.59
N PRO A 314 7.06 -13.93 21.73
CA PRO A 314 8.38 -13.31 21.79
C PRO A 314 9.37 -13.91 20.78
N ARG A 315 9.31 -15.24 20.54
CA ARG A 315 10.16 -15.92 19.54
C ARG A 315 9.90 -15.38 18.13
N ILE A 316 8.65 -15.24 17.75
CA ILE A 316 8.29 -14.75 16.42
C ILE A 316 8.66 -13.26 16.29
N LEU A 317 8.41 -12.41 17.31
CA LEU A 317 8.85 -11.01 17.31
C LEU A 317 10.36 -10.87 17.12
N GLN A 318 11.16 -11.77 17.69
CA GLN A 318 12.60 -11.85 17.46
C GLN A 318 12.90 -12.21 15.99
N ASN A 319 12.30 -13.29 15.47
CA ASN A 319 12.58 -13.86 14.16
C ASN A 319 12.19 -12.91 13.00
N ILE A 320 11.17 -12.08 13.19
CA ILE A 320 10.79 -11.04 12.21
C ILE A 320 11.66 -9.78 12.30
N ASN A 321 12.55 -9.69 13.28
CA ASN A 321 13.42 -8.52 13.52
C ASN A 321 12.60 -7.20 13.70
N LYS A 322 11.45 -7.30 14.36
CA LYS A 322 10.53 -6.16 14.56
C LYS A 322 11.11 -5.12 15.50
N LYS A 323 12.03 -5.52 16.38
CA LYS A 323 12.62 -4.68 17.43
C LYS A 323 11.58 -4.12 18.40
N SER A 324 10.47 -4.84 18.60
CA SER A 324 9.47 -4.57 19.63
C SER A 324 9.24 -5.85 20.45
N THR A 325 8.88 -5.68 21.71
CA THR A 325 8.53 -6.78 22.61
C THR A 325 7.03 -6.89 22.80
N ARG A 326 6.57 -8.02 23.35
CA ARG A 326 5.16 -8.22 23.72
C ARG A 326 4.70 -7.17 24.73
N GLU A 327 5.56 -6.83 25.70
CA GLU A 327 5.29 -5.85 26.74
C GLU A 327 5.14 -4.43 26.16
N GLU A 328 6.00 -4.06 25.18
CA GLU A 328 5.89 -2.79 24.47
C GLU A 328 4.61 -2.72 23.65
N ASN A 329 4.21 -3.82 23.03
CA ASN A 329 2.96 -3.93 22.29
C ASN A 329 1.75 -3.76 23.23
N THR A 330 1.75 -4.43 24.37
CA THR A 330 0.70 -4.30 25.42
C THR A 330 0.65 -2.86 25.94
N ARG A 331 1.79 -2.27 26.28
CA ARG A 331 1.89 -0.87 26.72
C ARG A 331 1.31 0.10 25.69
N CYS A 332 1.52 -0.14 24.39
CA CYS A 332 0.96 0.71 23.33
C CYS A 332 -0.57 0.71 23.36
N VAL A 333 -1.21 -0.46 23.51
CA VAL A 333 -2.67 -0.57 23.64
C VAL A 333 -3.17 0.17 24.89
N ASP A 334 -2.48 0.02 26.03
CA ASP A 334 -2.85 0.68 27.29
C ASP A 334 -2.73 2.21 27.20
N ILE A 335 -1.67 2.73 26.55
CA ILE A 335 -1.52 4.17 26.28
C ILE A 335 -2.69 4.66 25.42
N GLY A 336 -2.98 3.98 24.31
CA GLY A 336 -4.13 4.34 23.46
C GLY A 336 -5.42 4.44 24.26
N ARG A 337 -5.73 3.40 25.01
CA ARG A 337 -6.95 3.33 25.86
C ARG A 337 -7.02 4.44 26.92
N ARG A 338 -5.92 4.74 27.60
CA ARG A 338 -5.89 5.83 28.62
C ARG A 338 -6.21 7.20 28.04
N HIS A 339 -5.85 7.42 26.75
CA HIS A 339 -6.09 8.68 26.06
C HIS A 339 -7.34 8.67 25.17
N GLY A 340 -8.21 7.65 25.25
CA GLY A 340 -9.45 7.58 24.49
C GLY A 340 -9.26 7.26 22.99
N LEU A 341 -8.09 6.76 22.61
CA LEU A 341 -7.79 6.31 21.26
C LEU A 341 -8.12 4.82 21.10
N LYS A 342 -8.79 4.46 20.03
CA LYS A 342 -9.04 3.08 19.64
C LYS A 342 -7.83 2.52 18.92
N VAL A 343 -7.53 1.26 19.17
CA VAL A 343 -6.37 0.56 18.61
C VAL A 343 -6.83 -0.61 17.74
N LYS A 344 -6.43 -0.58 16.47
CA LYS A 344 -6.54 -1.73 15.58
C LYS A 344 -5.19 -2.47 15.56
N ALA A 345 -5.21 -3.72 16.00
CA ALA A 345 -4.05 -4.60 15.99
C ALA A 345 -3.91 -5.28 14.63
N LEU A 346 -2.79 -5.05 13.95
CA LEU A 346 -2.45 -5.76 12.71
C LEU A 346 -1.48 -6.87 13.06
N MET A 347 -1.92 -8.11 12.81
CA MET A 347 -1.19 -9.32 13.14
C MET A 347 -0.83 -10.09 11.87
N SER A 348 0.27 -10.83 11.93
CA SER A 348 0.72 -11.68 10.84
C SER A 348 1.21 -13.02 11.37
N ILE A 349 1.01 -14.08 10.61
CA ILE A 349 1.50 -15.44 10.89
C ILE A 349 2.20 -16.02 9.68
N GLY A 350 2.87 -17.15 9.86
CA GLY A 350 3.66 -17.82 8.82
C GLY A 350 5.09 -17.31 8.74
N HIS A 351 5.62 -16.82 9.86
CA HIS A 351 7.01 -16.39 9.99
C HIS A 351 7.99 -17.56 10.24
N PRO A 352 9.31 -17.35 10.08
CA PRO A 352 10.29 -18.38 10.44
C PRO A 352 10.08 -18.85 11.87
N GLY A 353 9.98 -20.16 12.07
CA GLY A 353 9.75 -20.78 13.38
C GLY A 353 8.30 -20.76 13.88
N GLU A 354 7.36 -20.36 13.05
CA GLU A 354 5.92 -20.42 13.39
C GLU A 354 5.46 -21.84 13.66
N SER A 355 4.68 -22.00 14.71
CA SER A 355 4.08 -23.28 15.17
C SER A 355 2.66 -23.03 15.67
N GLU A 356 1.91 -24.10 15.96
CA GLU A 356 0.60 -23.96 16.61
C GLU A 356 0.70 -23.21 17.95
N GLU A 357 1.74 -23.51 18.73
CA GLU A 357 2.01 -22.86 20.01
C GLU A 357 2.19 -21.35 19.85
N THR A 358 3.02 -20.90 18.87
CA THR A 358 3.28 -19.47 18.66
C THR A 358 2.06 -18.73 18.12
N VAL A 359 1.25 -19.38 17.30
CA VAL A 359 -0.05 -18.83 16.85
C VAL A 359 -1.01 -18.72 18.04
N MET A 360 -1.05 -19.71 18.93
CA MET A 360 -1.88 -19.63 20.14
C MET A 360 -1.38 -18.55 21.12
N GLN A 361 -0.08 -18.31 21.22
CA GLN A 361 0.44 -17.17 21.98
C GLN A 361 -0.05 -15.83 21.41
N THR A 362 -0.21 -15.72 20.10
CA THR A 362 -0.80 -14.54 19.45
C THR A 362 -2.30 -14.42 19.74
N HIS A 363 -3.05 -15.53 19.66
CA HIS A 363 -4.45 -15.60 20.06
C HIS A 363 -4.64 -15.13 21.51
N ASP A 364 -3.86 -15.70 22.46
CA ASP A 364 -3.97 -15.43 23.89
C ASP A 364 -3.59 -13.97 24.21
N TRP A 365 -2.60 -13.42 23.51
CA TRP A 365 -2.25 -12.00 23.64
C TRP A 365 -3.39 -11.09 23.17
N LEU A 366 -4.07 -11.39 22.07
CA LEU A 366 -5.24 -10.64 21.62
C LEU A 366 -6.38 -10.71 22.65
N MET A 367 -6.59 -11.88 23.26
CA MET A 367 -7.58 -12.06 24.33
C MET A 367 -7.24 -11.31 25.62
N GLU A 368 -5.93 -11.15 25.91
CA GLU A 368 -5.40 -10.39 27.06
C GLU A 368 -5.60 -8.88 26.86
N VAL A 369 -5.10 -8.33 25.72
CA VAL A 369 -5.07 -6.88 25.49
C VAL A 369 -6.39 -6.30 25.01
N LYS A 370 -7.24 -7.13 24.37
CA LYS A 370 -8.57 -6.76 23.88
C LYS A 370 -8.53 -5.49 23.03
N PRO A 371 -7.89 -5.50 21.88
CA PRO A 371 -7.89 -4.34 20.99
C PRO A 371 -9.30 -4.02 20.51
N ASP A 372 -9.54 -2.80 20.05
CA ASP A 372 -10.84 -2.38 19.53
C ASP A 372 -11.19 -3.04 18.20
N ASP A 373 -10.16 -3.39 17.41
CA ASP A 373 -10.27 -4.18 16.19
C ASP A 373 -8.93 -4.88 15.92
N PHE A 374 -8.92 -5.91 15.07
CA PHE A 374 -7.70 -6.56 14.63
C PHE A 374 -7.88 -7.21 13.27
N ASP A 375 -6.77 -7.51 12.61
CA ASP A 375 -6.71 -8.39 11.44
C ASP A 375 -5.54 -9.36 11.59
N VAL A 376 -5.71 -10.60 11.14
CA VAL A 376 -4.64 -11.59 11.01
C VAL A 376 -4.43 -11.92 9.54
N THR A 377 -3.19 -11.76 9.07
CA THR A 377 -2.81 -12.13 7.70
C THR A 377 -1.73 -13.21 7.72
N ILE A 378 -1.62 -13.98 6.63
CA ILE A 378 -0.44 -14.81 6.41
C ILE A 378 0.55 -14.00 5.57
N ILE A 379 1.83 -14.07 5.93
CA ILE A 379 2.85 -13.35 5.18
C ILE A 379 2.98 -13.87 3.76
N THR A 380 3.39 -12.99 2.87
CA THR A 380 3.77 -13.30 1.49
C THR A 380 5.19 -12.81 1.25
N THR A 381 6.02 -13.66 0.66
CA THR A 381 7.42 -13.33 0.36
C THR A 381 7.51 -12.55 -0.95
N TYR A 382 7.29 -11.24 -0.89
CA TYR A 382 7.44 -10.37 -2.06
C TYR A 382 8.91 -10.14 -2.42
N PRO A 383 9.26 -9.92 -3.70
CA PRO A 383 10.56 -9.38 -4.07
C PRO A 383 10.92 -8.14 -3.24
N GLY A 384 12.19 -8.00 -2.86
CA GLY A 384 12.64 -6.88 -2.03
C GLY A 384 12.35 -7.02 -0.54
N THR A 385 11.78 -8.13 -0.08
CA THR A 385 11.72 -8.48 1.34
C THR A 385 12.94 -9.32 1.74
N PRO A 386 13.48 -9.20 2.96
CA PRO A 386 14.55 -10.10 3.42
C PRO A 386 14.20 -11.58 3.26
N TYR A 387 12.96 -11.98 3.54
CA TYR A 387 12.50 -13.35 3.35
C TYR A 387 12.58 -13.87 1.91
N TYR A 388 12.45 -12.97 0.94
CA TYR A 388 12.63 -13.29 -0.48
C TYR A 388 14.11 -13.20 -0.87
N ASP A 389 14.76 -12.10 -0.55
CA ASP A 389 16.08 -11.74 -1.09
C ASP A 389 17.24 -12.58 -0.52
N TYR A 390 17.06 -13.19 0.65
CA TYR A 390 18.04 -14.04 1.30
C TYR A 390 17.67 -15.53 1.33
N ALA A 391 16.54 -15.89 0.73
CA ALA A 391 16.19 -17.30 0.59
C ALA A 391 17.06 -17.98 -0.46
N VAL A 392 17.39 -19.24 -0.21
CA VAL A 392 18.09 -20.11 -1.13
C VAL A 392 17.13 -21.18 -1.66
N GLN A 393 17.34 -21.60 -2.90
CA GLN A 393 16.51 -22.65 -3.50
C GLN A 393 16.70 -23.97 -2.76
N ASP A 394 15.59 -24.64 -2.46
CA ASP A 394 15.64 -25.98 -1.86
C ASP A 394 16.30 -26.97 -2.86
N PRO A 395 17.31 -27.74 -2.44
CA PRO A 395 18.03 -28.63 -3.33
C PRO A 395 17.17 -29.78 -3.89
N GLU A 396 16.11 -30.18 -3.16
CA GLU A 396 15.23 -31.28 -3.53
C GLU A 396 13.94 -30.78 -4.24
N LYS A 397 13.50 -29.57 -3.94
CA LYS A 397 12.24 -28.97 -4.42
C LYS A 397 12.50 -27.68 -5.19
N LYS A 398 12.67 -27.78 -6.50
CA LYS A 398 13.03 -26.64 -7.39
C LYS A 398 12.09 -25.44 -7.33
N ASN A 399 10.84 -25.59 -6.90
CA ASN A 399 9.85 -24.51 -6.76
C ASN A 399 9.73 -23.99 -5.32
N VAL A 400 10.66 -24.35 -4.44
CA VAL A 400 10.67 -23.95 -3.03
C VAL A 400 11.95 -23.18 -2.73
N TRP A 401 11.79 -22.12 -1.96
CA TRP A 401 12.86 -21.27 -1.45
C TRP A 401 12.85 -21.27 0.07
N VAL A 402 14.03 -21.35 0.68
CA VAL A 402 14.20 -21.47 2.12
C VAL A 402 14.94 -20.26 2.65
N TYR A 403 14.28 -19.49 3.49
CA TYR A 403 14.89 -18.45 4.30
C TYR A 403 15.19 -19.02 5.69
N THR A 404 16.40 -18.77 6.20
CA THR A 404 16.79 -19.16 7.55
C THR A 404 17.12 -17.92 8.36
N TYR A 405 16.44 -17.74 9.50
CA TYR A 405 16.80 -16.67 10.43
C TYR A 405 18.05 -17.07 11.21
N GLN A 406 19.11 -16.30 11.07
CA GLN A 406 20.46 -16.71 11.47
C GLN A 406 20.62 -16.92 12.97
N ASP A 407 19.93 -16.10 13.80
CA ASP A 407 20.13 -16.15 15.26
C ASP A 407 19.50 -17.41 15.90
N THR A 408 18.40 -17.92 15.33
CA THR A 408 17.68 -19.08 15.88
C THR A 408 17.79 -20.33 15.02
N GLY A 409 18.19 -20.20 13.75
CA GLY A 409 18.16 -21.28 12.77
C GLY A 409 16.76 -21.62 12.25
N ASP A 410 15.73 -20.87 12.65
CA ASP A 410 14.35 -21.08 12.22
C ASP A 410 14.16 -20.80 10.73
N ARG A 411 13.42 -21.69 10.06
CA ARG A 411 13.24 -21.67 8.62
C ARG A 411 11.85 -21.25 8.22
N LEU A 412 11.79 -20.57 7.10
CA LEU A 412 10.58 -20.27 6.35
C LEU A 412 10.75 -20.80 4.94
N TYR A 413 9.81 -21.59 4.49
CA TYR A 413 9.74 -22.10 3.14
C TYR A 413 8.71 -21.29 2.36
N SER A 414 9.03 -20.94 1.12
CA SER A 414 8.10 -20.24 0.22
C SER A 414 8.09 -20.91 -1.15
N TYR A 415 6.89 -21.08 -1.71
CA TYR A 415 6.75 -21.51 -3.10
C TYR A 415 7.12 -20.37 -4.05
N GLU A 416 7.61 -20.74 -5.24
CA GLU A 416 7.77 -19.79 -6.33
C GLU A 416 6.40 -19.29 -6.79
N VAL A 417 6.24 -17.98 -6.92
CA VAL A 417 5.00 -17.33 -7.34
C VAL A 417 5.26 -16.42 -8.52
N ASP A 418 4.49 -16.57 -9.58
CA ASP A 418 4.43 -15.58 -10.66
C ASP A 418 3.39 -14.50 -10.28
N TYR A 419 3.87 -13.39 -9.76
CA TYR A 419 3.02 -12.27 -9.34
C TYR A 419 2.31 -11.56 -10.49
N ASN A 420 2.70 -11.79 -11.75
CA ASN A 420 1.99 -11.22 -12.90
C ASN A 420 0.65 -11.93 -13.16
N THR A 421 0.47 -13.14 -12.59
CA THR A 421 -0.72 -13.98 -12.84
C THR A 421 -1.44 -14.40 -11.57
N THR A 422 -0.83 -14.19 -10.38
CA THR A 422 -1.31 -14.76 -9.11
C THR A 422 -1.52 -13.68 -8.07
N ALA A 423 -2.70 -13.62 -7.45
CA ALA A 423 -3.03 -12.72 -6.33
C ALA A 423 -3.94 -13.37 -5.26
N ASP A 424 -4.20 -14.68 -5.31
CA ASP A 424 -5.05 -15.42 -4.38
C ASP A 424 -4.44 -15.63 -2.97
N TYR A 425 -3.22 -15.11 -2.77
CA TYR A 425 -2.55 -14.98 -1.47
C TYR A 425 -2.98 -13.73 -0.69
N TYR A 426 -3.74 -12.84 -1.29
CA TYR A 426 -4.15 -11.60 -0.61
C TYR A 426 -5.50 -11.81 0.08
N LYS A 427 -5.60 -11.34 1.34
CA LYS A 427 -6.85 -11.40 2.09
C LYS A 427 -7.81 -10.31 1.61
N GLY A 428 -8.67 -10.65 0.67
CA GLY A 428 -9.74 -9.75 0.21
C GLY A 428 -11.11 -10.30 0.63
N ASP A 429 -11.59 -11.29 -0.08
CA ASP A 429 -12.89 -11.91 0.15
C ASP A 429 -12.82 -12.91 1.32
N PRO A 430 -13.63 -12.73 2.40
CA PRO A 430 -13.71 -13.69 3.50
C PRO A 430 -14.25 -15.05 3.09
N ASN A 431 -14.95 -15.14 1.96
CA ASN A 431 -15.48 -16.39 1.38
C ASN A 431 -14.65 -16.85 0.18
N GLY A 432 -13.64 -16.11 -0.22
CA GLY A 432 -12.76 -16.41 -1.34
C GLY A 432 -11.72 -17.47 -1.03
N GLY A 433 -11.11 -18.01 -2.09
CA GLY A 433 -10.08 -19.04 -1.99
C GLY A 433 -8.72 -18.46 -1.60
N TYR A 434 -8.57 -17.98 -0.37
CA TYR A 434 -7.31 -17.51 0.17
C TYR A 434 -6.30 -18.65 0.30
N LYS A 435 -5.06 -18.44 -0.18
CA LYS A 435 -4.00 -19.44 -0.13
C LYS A 435 -2.76 -18.90 0.55
N SER A 436 -2.05 -19.77 1.25
CA SER A 436 -0.70 -19.52 1.73
C SER A 436 0.32 -20.07 0.75
N TYR A 437 1.30 -19.25 0.39
CA TYR A 437 2.46 -19.65 -0.40
C TYR A 437 3.71 -19.80 0.47
N VAL A 438 3.51 -19.85 1.78
CA VAL A 438 4.57 -20.13 2.75
C VAL A 438 4.19 -21.29 3.66
N TYR A 439 5.18 -21.94 4.22
CA TYR A 439 5.06 -22.95 5.26
C TYR A 439 6.32 -22.96 6.14
N THR A 440 6.26 -23.64 7.28
CA THR A 440 7.38 -23.74 8.23
C THR A 440 7.77 -25.19 8.47
N ASP A 441 8.76 -25.45 9.31
CA ASP A 441 9.11 -26.81 9.71
C ASP A 441 7.98 -27.53 10.46
N GLN A 442 7.01 -26.76 11.01
CA GLN A 442 5.94 -27.29 11.88
C GLN A 442 4.54 -27.14 11.31
N LEU A 443 4.33 -26.21 10.37
CA LEU A 443 3.01 -25.91 9.82
C LEU A 443 3.02 -25.96 8.30
N THR A 444 2.07 -26.69 7.72
CA THR A 444 1.82 -26.65 6.27
C THR A 444 1.13 -25.35 5.87
N SER A 445 1.10 -25.05 4.56
CA SER A 445 0.38 -23.90 4.01
C SER A 445 -1.09 -23.89 4.37
N GLU A 446 -1.73 -25.07 4.28
CA GLU A 446 -3.14 -25.25 4.60
C GLU A 446 -3.41 -25.04 6.10
N ARG A 447 -2.51 -25.57 6.95
CA ARG A 447 -2.64 -25.41 8.40
C ARG A 447 -2.50 -23.97 8.83
N LEU A 448 -1.64 -23.20 8.19
CA LEU A 448 -1.53 -21.76 8.43
C LEU A 448 -2.87 -21.04 8.11
N VAL A 449 -3.54 -21.38 7.01
CA VAL A 449 -4.85 -20.82 6.67
C VAL A 449 -5.90 -21.19 7.72
N GLU A 450 -5.97 -22.44 8.13
CA GLU A 450 -6.91 -22.91 9.17
C GLU A 450 -6.68 -22.18 10.52
N LEU A 451 -5.44 -22.05 10.94
CA LEU A 451 -5.09 -21.37 12.20
C LEU A 451 -5.39 -19.86 12.13
N ARG A 452 -5.09 -19.21 11.03
CA ARG A 452 -5.44 -17.82 10.81
C ARG A 452 -6.96 -17.62 10.91
N ASP A 453 -7.75 -18.45 10.24
CA ASP A 453 -9.22 -18.38 10.25
C ASP A 453 -9.78 -18.70 11.64
N PHE A 454 -9.13 -19.61 12.37
CA PHE A 454 -9.50 -19.91 13.74
C PHE A 454 -9.29 -18.67 14.64
N VAL A 455 -8.11 -18.04 14.61
CA VAL A 455 -7.82 -16.86 15.44
C VAL A 455 -8.79 -15.73 15.13
N GLU A 456 -9.03 -15.44 13.84
CA GLU A 456 -9.97 -14.40 13.42
C GLU A 456 -11.40 -14.67 13.96
N ARG A 457 -11.92 -15.86 13.78
CA ARG A 457 -13.29 -16.19 14.21
C ARG A 457 -13.45 -16.26 15.72
N ASP A 458 -12.52 -16.95 16.41
CA ASP A 458 -12.63 -17.20 17.84
C ASP A 458 -12.47 -15.91 18.66
N VAL A 459 -11.43 -15.13 18.37
CA VAL A 459 -11.16 -13.87 19.07
C VAL A 459 -12.29 -12.87 18.82
N ARG A 460 -12.73 -12.68 17.55
CA ARG A 460 -13.85 -11.78 17.24
C ARG A 460 -15.13 -12.18 17.97
N LYS A 461 -15.45 -13.47 17.98
CA LYS A 461 -16.62 -13.99 18.70
C LYS A 461 -16.52 -13.73 20.19
N LYS A 462 -15.40 -14.04 20.82
CA LYS A 462 -15.19 -13.89 22.28
C LYS A 462 -15.16 -12.45 22.75
N LEU A 463 -14.59 -11.55 21.94
CA LEU A 463 -14.49 -10.13 22.25
C LEU A 463 -15.66 -9.31 21.70
N ASN A 464 -16.61 -9.95 21.02
CA ASN A 464 -17.75 -9.28 20.37
C ASN A 464 -17.29 -8.19 19.37
N ILE A 465 -16.20 -8.42 18.66
CA ILE A 465 -15.68 -7.53 17.61
C ILE A 465 -16.35 -7.93 16.29
N PRO A 466 -17.17 -7.08 15.67
CA PRO A 466 -17.79 -7.40 14.38
C PRO A 466 -16.70 -7.57 13.32
N PHE A 467 -16.98 -8.43 12.33
CA PHE A 467 -16.11 -8.52 11.17
C PHE A 467 -16.14 -7.18 10.44
N ASN A 468 -14.99 -6.52 10.38
CA ASN A 468 -14.83 -5.17 9.85
C ASN A 468 -15.79 -4.14 10.50
N PRO A 469 -15.48 -3.63 11.71
CA PRO A 469 -16.37 -2.71 12.45
C PRO A 469 -16.56 -1.36 11.76
N SER A 470 -15.66 -0.94 10.87
CA SER A 470 -15.90 0.21 9.99
C SER A 470 -17.01 -0.08 8.96
N GLY A 471 -17.55 -1.24 9.01
CA GLY A 471 -18.68 -1.65 8.21
C GLY A 471 -18.31 -1.96 6.78
N ALA A 472 -17.02 -2.09 6.53
CA ALA A 472 -16.56 -1.90 5.19
C ALA A 472 -16.63 -3.15 4.35
N SER A 473 -15.84 -4.17 4.64
CA SER A 473 -15.53 -5.15 3.59
C SER A 473 -16.74 -5.89 3.01
N VAL A 474 -17.66 -6.36 3.81
CA VAL A 474 -18.83 -7.10 3.31
C VAL A 474 -19.84 -6.19 2.60
N ARG A 475 -19.95 -4.93 2.99
CA ARG A 475 -20.91 -3.99 2.39
C ARG A 475 -20.44 -3.46 1.06
N TYR A 476 -19.16 -3.41 0.86
CA TYR A 476 -18.59 -2.79 -0.32
C TYR A 476 -18.62 -3.65 -1.56
N GLU A 477 -18.89 -4.94 -1.44
CA GLU A 477 -19.29 -5.75 -2.58
C GLU A 477 -20.40 -5.12 -3.39
N HIS A 478 -21.31 -4.42 -2.69
CA HIS A 478 -22.46 -3.77 -3.30
C HIS A 478 -22.24 -2.32 -3.65
N SER A 479 -21.27 -1.67 -3.04
CA SER A 479 -21.04 -0.24 -3.18
C SER A 479 -20.12 0.11 -4.30
N MET A 480 -19.52 -0.87 -4.91
CA MET A 480 -18.45 -0.69 -5.88
C MET A 480 -18.94 -0.18 -7.24
N GLY A 481 -20.10 0.38 -7.33
CA GLY A 481 -20.64 0.88 -8.59
C GLY A 481 -20.71 -0.16 -9.71
N GLN A 482 -19.78 -1.08 -9.73
CA GLN A 482 -19.71 -2.17 -10.68
C GLN A 482 -20.86 -3.18 -10.54
N MET A 483 -21.43 -3.29 -9.39
CA MET A 483 -22.67 -4.07 -9.17
C MET A 483 -23.90 -3.30 -9.62
N GLY A 484 -23.76 -2.00 -9.84
CA GLY A 484 -24.77 -1.14 -10.42
C GLY A 484 -24.65 -1.10 -11.93
N THR A 485 -25.62 -0.45 -12.56
CA THR A 485 -25.66 -0.22 -13.99
C THR A 485 -24.92 1.05 -14.43
N ALA A 486 -24.46 1.87 -13.48
CA ALA A 486 -23.83 3.15 -13.76
C ALA A 486 -22.38 3.16 -13.28
N LEU A 487 -21.47 3.48 -14.18
CA LEU A 487 -20.09 3.83 -13.84
C LEU A 487 -20.06 5.11 -13.01
N PRO A 488 -19.07 5.31 -12.12
CA PRO A 488 -18.84 6.61 -11.49
C PRO A 488 -18.78 7.73 -12.54
N SER A 489 -19.39 8.87 -12.27
CA SER A 489 -19.58 9.96 -13.24
C SER A 489 -18.29 10.53 -13.83
N SER A 490 -17.15 10.22 -13.25
CA SER A 490 -15.84 10.75 -13.61
C SER A 490 -14.74 9.72 -13.59
N ILE A 491 -14.96 8.53 -14.15
CA ILE A 491 -13.90 7.51 -14.27
C ILE A 491 -12.77 7.93 -15.21
N LEU A 492 -13.08 8.83 -16.14
CA LEU A 492 -12.10 9.46 -17.00
C LEU A 492 -12.22 10.98 -16.88
N LYS A 493 -11.12 11.64 -16.53
CA LYS A 493 -10.97 13.10 -16.53
C LYS A 493 -9.74 13.54 -17.32
N SER A 494 -9.81 14.75 -17.85
CA SER A 494 -8.71 15.37 -18.58
C SER A 494 -8.48 16.79 -18.06
N SER A 495 -7.21 17.17 -17.93
CA SER A 495 -6.79 18.49 -17.46
C SER A 495 -7.08 19.63 -18.46
N ARG A 496 -7.31 19.32 -19.73
CA ARG A 496 -7.41 20.34 -20.79
C ARG A 496 -8.62 20.24 -21.71
N VAL A 497 -9.41 19.19 -21.59
CA VAL A 497 -10.55 18.97 -22.50
C VAL A 497 -11.73 18.48 -21.69
N GLU A 498 -12.79 19.26 -21.63
CA GLU A 498 -14.11 18.74 -21.29
C GLU A 498 -14.48 17.72 -22.36
N ARG A 499 -14.46 16.45 -22.02
CA ARG A 499 -14.94 15.38 -22.87
C ARG A 499 -16.30 14.95 -22.36
N GLU A 500 -17.30 15.08 -23.18
CA GLU A 500 -18.49 14.24 -23.06
C GLU A 500 -18.05 12.78 -23.27
N LEU A 501 -17.97 12.03 -22.20
CA LEU A 501 -17.85 10.60 -22.26
C LEU A 501 -19.19 10.02 -22.68
N VAL A 502 -19.30 9.72 -23.94
CA VAL A 502 -20.36 8.83 -24.44
C VAL A 502 -19.88 7.40 -24.21
N LEU A 503 -19.99 6.94 -22.97
CA LEU A 503 -20.02 5.53 -22.64
C LEU A 503 -21.48 5.10 -22.69
N GLN A 504 -21.98 4.85 -23.90
CA GLN A 504 -23.24 4.16 -24.13
C GLN A 504 -23.02 2.66 -24.22
#